data_d4d39d30a74fa13418281f4f03103360
#
_entry.id   d4d39d30a74fa13418281f4f03103360
#
_cell.length_a   1.000
_cell.length_b   1.000
_cell.length_c   1.000
_cell.angle_alpha   90.00
_cell.angle_beta   90.00
_cell.angle_gamma   90.00
#
_symmetry.space_group_name_H-M   'P 1'
#
loop_
_entity.id
_entity.type
_entity.pdbx_description
1 polymer ?
#
loop_
_entity_poly.entity_id
_entity_poly.type
_entity_poly.pdbx_seq_one_letter_code
_entity_poly.pdbx_strand_id
1 'polypeptide(L)'
;MSVLLMFWDKRGGWLDTARYGLQAAVYPLQLAVNSPSAAWRWLEESFTTRETLQAEVDRLRGQLRDQQLITIRQAALAQENATLRGLNAALPDVIEKRLIGEVISVEVSTLRQRLVVNRGGSDGVHKAQPVVTGAGVLGQVFRTGPFSSEIILITDAEHALPVQVLRSGVRTIALGTGRATSLDLPYVPQNYDVQVGDVLVTSGLGRIFPFGVPVARVTKVTRDPTRPLAQIQAVPLANVESDREVLFIWSRTGHPASPATAAELAVEVPKQP
;
A
#
# COMPACT_ATOMS: atom_id res chain seq x y z
N MET A 1 -62.57 -88.16 32.69
CA MET A 1 -61.96 -86.86 32.98
C MET A 1 -62.18 -85.83 31.86
N SER A 2 -62.15 -86.23 30.61
CA SER A 2 -62.27 -85.30 29.50
C SER A 2 -63.66 -84.65 29.31
N VAL A 3 -64.71 -85.36 29.65
CA VAL A 3 -66.11 -84.87 29.42
C VAL A 3 -66.54 -83.85 30.50
N LEU A 4 -65.95 -83.90 31.68
CA LEU A 4 -66.21 -82.95 32.78
C LEU A 4 -65.57 -81.57 32.50
N LEU A 5 -64.43 -81.56 31.85
CA LEU A 5 -63.79 -80.33 31.44
C LEU A 5 -64.54 -79.60 30.29
N MET A 6 -65.20 -80.41 29.42
CA MET A 6 -65.97 -79.88 28.29
C MET A 6 -67.34 -79.30 28.73
N PHE A 7 -67.85 -79.71 29.87
CA PHE A 7 -69.10 -79.20 30.41
C PHE A 7 -68.91 -77.96 31.27
N TRP A 8 -67.68 -77.74 31.74
CA TRP A 8 -67.34 -76.54 32.51
C TRP A 8 -66.92 -75.38 31.59
N ASP A 9 -66.49 -75.71 30.40
CA ASP A 9 -66.15 -74.72 29.36
C ASP A 9 -67.39 -73.99 28.82
N LYS A 10 -68.61 -74.60 28.94
CA LYS A 10 -69.85 -74.04 28.39
C LYS A 10 -70.61 -73.08 29.36
N ARG A 11 -70.09 -72.87 30.57
CA ARG A 11 -70.79 -72.06 31.60
C ARG A 11 -70.00 -70.91 32.20
N GLY A 12 -68.84 -70.61 31.69
CA GLY A 12 -68.01 -69.50 32.24
C GLY A 12 -67.32 -68.69 31.16
N GLY A 13 -67.87 -67.56 30.84
CA GLY A 13 -67.19 -66.54 30.02
C GLY A 13 -65.91 -65.95 30.66
N TRP A 14 -65.28 -66.79 31.52
CA TRP A 14 -64.06 -66.45 32.22
C TRP A 14 -62.82 -66.67 31.36
N LEU A 15 -62.85 -67.67 30.50
CA LEU A 15 -61.72 -67.89 29.53
C LEU A 15 -61.65 -66.79 28.49
N ASP A 16 -62.79 -66.26 28.10
CA ASP A 16 -62.75 -65.08 27.17
C ASP A 16 -62.18 -63.80 27.85
N THR A 17 -62.53 -63.61 29.15
CA THR A 17 -61.96 -62.51 29.92
C THR A 17 -60.47 -62.72 30.20
N ALA A 18 -60.01 -63.93 30.42
CA ALA A 18 -58.59 -64.25 30.57
C ALA A 18 -57.83 -64.10 29.26
N ARG A 19 -58.47 -64.38 28.11
CA ARG A 19 -57.91 -64.24 26.78
C ARG A 19 -57.76 -62.78 26.39
N TYR A 20 -58.76 -61.96 26.71
CA TYR A 20 -58.69 -60.51 26.54
C TYR A 20 -57.68 -59.88 27.49
N GLY A 21 -57.58 -60.35 28.75
CA GLY A 21 -56.58 -59.87 29.70
C GLY A 21 -55.12 -60.19 29.25
N LEU A 22 -54.89 -61.39 28.69
CA LEU A 22 -53.61 -61.83 28.20
C LEU A 22 -53.23 -61.06 26.90
N GLN A 23 -54.20 -60.78 25.98
CA GLN A 23 -53.97 -59.98 24.80
C GLN A 23 -53.70 -58.56 25.18
N ALA A 24 -54.37 -57.94 26.16
CA ALA A 24 -54.13 -56.62 26.62
C ALA A 24 -52.76 -56.42 27.31
N ALA A 25 -52.24 -57.52 27.96
CA ALA A 25 -50.91 -57.50 28.57
C ALA A 25 -49.77 -57.73 27.58
N VAL A 26 -50.01 -58.40 26.47
CA VAL A 26 -49.02 -58.68 25.42
C VAL A 26 -48.87 -57.48 24.48
N TYR A 27 -49.93 -56.67 24.29
CA TYR A 27 -49.90 -55.53 23.43
C TYR A 27 -48.86 -54.43 23.85
N PRO A 28 -48.80 -54.05 25.15
CA PRO A 28 -47.74 -53.11 25.56
C PRO A 28 -46.31 -53.68 25.49
N LEU A 29 -46.22 -55.07 25.65
CA LEU A 29 -44.90 -55.70 25.52
C LEU A 29 -44.39 -55.73 24.08
N GLN A 30 -45.29 -55.89 23.11
CA GLN A 30 -44.93 -55.79 21.67
C GLN A 30 -44.55 -54.36 21.26
N LEU A 31 -45.18 -53.36 21.85
CA LEU A 31 -44.81 -51.96 21.65
C LEU A 31 -43.45 -51.64 22.30
N ALA A 32 -43.16 -52.24 23.48
CA ALA A 32 -41.91 -52.05 24.18
C ALA A 32 -40.70 -52.71 23.48
N VAL A 33 -40.91 -53.79 22.75
CA VAL A 33 -39.86 -54.52 22.03
C VAL A 33 -39.49 -53.84 20.71
N ASN A 34 -40.40 -53.09 20.06
CA ASN A 34 -40.16 -52.39 18.81
C ASN A 34 -39.68 -50.91 18.98
N SER A 35 -39.79 -50.37 20.20
CA SER A 35 -39.41 -48.96 20.43
C SER A 35 -37.92 -48.70 20.71
N PRO A 36 -37.09 -49.63 21.21
CA PRO A 36 -35.69 -49.33 21.47
C PRO A 36 -34.89 -49.04 20.18
N SER A 37 -35.22 -49.69 19.09
CA SER A 37 -34.51 -49.47 17.81
C SER A 37 -34.82 -48.12 17.17
N ALA A 38 -35.98 -47.54 17.41
CA ALA A 38 -36.33 -46.21 16.91
C ALA A 38 -35.71 -45.11 17.79
N ALA A 39 -35.67 -45.34 19.12
CA ALA A 39 -34.99 -44.39 20.03
C ALA A 39 -33.47 -44.36 19.83
N TRP A 40 -32.86 -45.52 19.61
CA TRP A 40 -31.43 -45.59 19.30
C TRP A 40 -31.11 -44.93 17.96
N ARG A 41 -31.89 -45.14 16.92
CA ARG A 41 -31.70 -44.44 15.61
C ARG A 41 -31.87 -42.94 15.72
N TRP A 42 -32.86 -42.50 16.49
CA TRP A 42 -33.05 -41.03 16.71
C TRP A 42 -31.91 -40.40 17.50
N LEU A 43 -31.34 -41.09 18.49
CA LEU A 43 -30.14 -40.66 19.20
C LEU A 43 -28.92 -40.64 18.28
N GLU A 44 -28.70 -41.68 17.50
CA GLU A 44 -27.57 -41.80 16.58
C GLU A 44 -27.64 -40.75 15.47
N GLU A 45 -28.80 -40.50 14.87
CA GLU A 45 -29.05 -39.44 13.92
C GLU A 45 -28.88 -38.02 14.53
N SER A 46 -29.23 -37.84 15.80
CA SER A 46 -29.10 -36.55 16.47
C SER A 46 -27.64 -36.20 16.81
N PHE A 47 -26.82 -37.17 17.15
CA PHE A 47 -25.41 -36.96 17.46
C PHE A 47 -24.58 -36.82 16.18
N THR A 48 -24.79 -37.65 15.17
CA THR A 48 -24.11 -37.50 13.87
C THR A 48 -24.47 -36.19 13.17
N THR A 49 -25.71 -35.73 13.29
CA THR A 49 -26.14 -34.46 12.71
C THR A 49 -25.44 -33.25 13.35
N ARG A 50 -25.19 -33.28 14.66
CA ARG A 50 -24.48 -32.17 15.34
C ARG A 50 -22.99 -32.10 14.96
N GLU A 51 -22.33 -33.24 14.90
CA GLU A 51 -20.91 -33.31 14.49
C GLU A 51 -20.73 -32.91 13.02
N THR A 52 -21.60 -33.38 12.14
CA THR A 52 -21.56 -33.01 10.72
C THR A 52 -21.86 -31.54 10.49
N LEU A 53 -22.82 -30.95 11.22
CA LEU A 53 -23.11 -29.54 11.17
C LEU A 53 -21.95 -28.66 11.70
N GLN A 54 -21.31 -29.11 12.80
CA GLN A 54 -20.13 -28.40 13.31
C GLN A 54 -18.96 -28.46 12.32
N ALA A 55 -18.67 -29.61 11.75
CA ALA A 55 -17.65 -29.78 10.73
C ALA A 55 -17.95 -28.91 9.48
N GLU A 56 -19.20 -28.80 9.06
CA GLU A 56 -19.61 -27.95 7.94
C GLU A 56 -19.48 -26.47 8.29
N VAL A 57 -19.86 -26.05 9.50
CA VAL A 57 -19.66 -24.67 9.97
C VAL A 57 -18.17 -24.32 9.99
N ASP A 58 -17.31 -25.21 10.47
CA ASP A 58 -15.88 -24.96 10.53
C ASP A 58 -15.26 -24.96 9.14
N ARG A 59 -15.72 -25.80 8.23
CA ARG A 59 -15.35 -25.80 6.81
C ARG A 59 -15.75 -24.49 6.13
N LEU A 60 -17.00 -24.06 6.32
CA LEU A 60 -17.50 -22.80 5.74
C LEU A 60 -16.78 -21.58 6.31
N ARG A 61 -16.46 -21.57 7.62
CA ARG A 61 -15.65 -20.53 8.23
C ARG A 61 -14.22 -20.50 7.69
N GLY A 62 -13.64 -21.67 7.40
CA GLY A 62 -12.36 -21.80 6.72
C GLY A 62 -12.42 -21.16 5.33
N GLN A 63 -13.40 -21.55 4.53
CA GLN A 63 -13.60 -21.00 3.18
C GLN A 63 -13.83 -19.48 3.18
N LEU A 64 -14.60 -18.96 4.13
CA LEU A 64 -14.81 -17.52 4.28
C LEU A 64 -13.50 -16.79 4.61
N ARG A 65 -12.68 -17.35 5.49
CA ARG A 65 -11.36 -16.77 5.82
C ARG A 65 -10.45 -16.76 4.60
N ASP A 66 -10.39 -17.84 3.86
CA ASP A 66 -9.58 -17.93 2.64
C ASP A 66 -10.06 -16.95 1.56
N GLN A 67 -11.37 -16.82 1.37
CA GLN A 67 -11.94 -15.82 0.46
C GLN A 67 -11.65 -14.40 0.90
N GLN A 68 -11.71 -14.11 2.21
CA GLN A 68 -11.36 -12.79 2.73
C GLN A 68 -9.88 -12.47 2.47
N LEU A 69 -8.98 -13.42 2.70
CA LEU A 69 -7.55 -13.25 2.41
C LEU A 69 -7.29 -12.99 0.91
N ILE A 70 -7.97 -13.73 0.03
CA ILE A 70 -7.87 -13.52 -1.42
C ILE A 70 -8.36 -12.12 -1.79
N THR A 71 -9.50 -11.68 -1.24
CA THR A 71 -10.06 -10.35 -1.52
C THR A 71 -9.13 -9.24 -1.05
N ILE A 72 -8.56 -9.36 0.16
CA ILE A 72 -7.57 -8.39 0.68
C ILE A 72 -6.34 -8.34 -0.22
N ARG A 73 -5.83 -9.50 -0.65
CA ARG A 73 -4.67 -9.57 -1.54
C ARG A 73 -4.97 -8.97 -2.92
N GLN A 74 -6.15 -9.21 -3.47
CA GLN A 74 -6.58 -8.59 -4.73
C GLN A 74 -6.69 -7.07 -4.61
N ALA A 75 -7.25 -6.56 -3.50
CA ALA A 75 -7.32 -5.12 -3.25
C ALA A 75 -5.91 -4.50 -3.11
N ALA A 76 -4.99 -5.16 -2.41
CA ALA A 76 -3.60 -4.71 -2.30
C ALA A 76 -2.89 -4.66 -3.66
N LEU A 77 -3.03 -5.71 -4.48
CA LEU A 77 -2.45 -5.76 -5.83
C LEU A 77 -3.08 -4.73 -6.77
N ALA A 78 -4.38 -4.46 -6.65
CA ALA A 78 -5.05 -3.42 -7.43
C ALA A 78 -4.54 -2.02 -7.05
N GLN A 79 -4.33 -1.77 -5.76
CA GLN A 79 -3.76 -0.53 -5.26
C GLN A 79 -2.32 -0.35 -5.73
N GLU A 80 -1.48 -1.37 -5.62
CA GLU A 80 -0.10 -1.39 -6.14
C GLU A 80 -0.07 -1.09 -7.64
N ASN A 81 -0.93 -1.75 -8.43
CA ASN A 81 -1.03 -1.52 -9.87
C ASN A 81 -1.49 -0.08 -10.20
N ALA A 82 -2.40 0.48 -9.41
CA ALA A 82 -2.81 1.88 -9.56
C ALA A 82 -1.66 2.84 -9.24
N THR A 83 -0.89 2.56 -8.19
CA THR A 83 0.31 3.33 -7.83
C THR A 83 1.36 3.26 -8.94
N LEU A 84 1.67 2.06 -9.45
CA LEU A 84 2.63 1.87 -10.54
C LEU A 84 2.20 2.58 -11.84
N ARG A 85 0.90 2.55 -12.18
CA ARG A 85 0.36 3.30 -13.32
C ARG A 85 0.45 4.80 -13.10
N GLY A 86 0.19 5.29 -11.88
CA GLY A 86 0.33 6.70 -11.51
C GLY A 86 1.78 7.17 -11.64
N LEU A 87 2.75 6.37 -11.17
CA LEU A 87 4.19 6.61 -11.35
C LEU A 87 4.55 6.78 -12.83
N ASN A 88 3.98 5.94 -13.68
CA ASN A 88 4.28 5.95 -15.11
C ASN A 88 3.64 7.13 -15.87
N ALA A 89 2.44 7.55 -15.46
CA ALA A 89 1.68 8.62 -16.11
C ALA A 89 2.11 10.03 -15.69
N ALA A 90 2.71 10.19 -14.50
CA ALA A 90 3.11 11.49 -13.95
C ALA A 90 4.44 12.02 -14.52
N LEU A 91 5.15 11.25 -15.35
CA LEU A 91 6.48 11.58 -15.79
C LEU A 91 6.52 12.08 -17.23
N PRO A 92 7.30 13.16 -17.51
CA PRO A 92 7.51 13.65 -18.87
C PRO A 92 8.15 12.61 -19.80
N ASP A 93 7.87 12.68 -21.10
CA ASP A 93 8.44 11.80 -22.14
C ASP A 93 9.97 11.88 -22.31
N VAL A 94 10.61 12.81 -21.60
CA VAL A 94 12.07 13.03 -21.64
C VAL A 94 12.87 11.97 -20.86
N ILE A 95 12.20 11.07 -20.16
CA ILE A 95 12.84 10.05 -19.32
C ILE A 95 13.15 8.80 -20.16
N GLU A 96 14.44 8.52 -20.34
CA GLU A 96 14.91 7.37 -21.16
C GLU A 96 14.84 6.04 -20.44
N LYS A 97 15.20 6.01 -19.17
CA LYS A 97 15.26 4.81 -18.35
C LYS A 97 14.68 5.06 -16.97
N ARG A 98 14.00 4.07 -16.44
CA ARG A 98 13.37 4.10 -15.11
C ARG A 98 13.72 2.83 -14.35
N LEU A 99 13.97 2.95 -13.06
CA LEU A 99 14.22 1.82 -12.17
C LEU A 99 13.42 2.02 -10.89
N ILE A 100 12.60 1.06 -10.56
CA ILE A 100 11.84 1.07 -9.29
C ILE A 100 12.73 0.53 -8.19
N GLY A 101 12.75 1.22 -7.07
CA GLY A 101 13.39 0.79 -5.84
C GLY A 101 12.42 0.86 -4.67
N GLU A 102 12.62 -0.03 -3.71
CA GLU A 102 11.83 -0.08 -2.48
C GLU A 102 12.59 0.59 -1.34
N VAL A 103 11.90 1.38 -0.54
CA VAL A 103 12.45 2.07 0.62
C VAL A 103 12.68 1.05 1.74
N ILE A 104 13.94 0.90 2.16
CA ILE A 104 14.35 0.00 3.25
C ILE A 104 14.28 0.72 4.61
N SER A 105 14.72 1.99 4.64
CA SER A 105 14.82 2.77 5.86
C SER A 105 14.63 4.25 5.59
N VAL A 106 14.02 4.94 6.53
CA VAL A 106 13.80 6.39 6.49
C VAL A 106 14.39 7.01 7.76
N GLU A 107 15.29 7.98 7.59
CA GLU A 107 15.82 8.81 8.64
C GLU A 107 15.31 10.24 8.46
N VAL A 108 14.31 10.61 9.27
CA VAL A 108 13.74 11.96 9.28
C VAL A 108 14.06 12.60 10.60
N SER A 109 15.05 13.49 10.60
CA SER A 109 15.41 14.35 11.74
C SER A 109 15.53 15.80 11.25
N THR A 110 15.57 16.75 12.16
CA THR A 110 15.77 18.17 11.84
C THR A 110 17.11 18.47 11.17
N LEU A 111 18.10 17.60 11.37
CA LEU A 111 19.45 17.77 10.81
C LEU A 111 19.64 16.98 9.52
N ARG A 112 18.93 15.87 9.35
CA ARG A 112 19.09 15.00 8.19
C ARG A 112 17.75 14.43 7.76
N GLN A 113 17.48 14.52 6.48
CA GLN A 113 16.30 13.93 5.88
C GLN A 113 16.74 13.04 4.73
N ARG A 114 16.90 11.75 5.04
CA ARG A 114 17.45 10.77 4.12
C ARG A 114 16.69 9.48 4.16
N LEU A 115 16.75 8.74 3.07
CA LEU A 115 16.21 7.39 3.01
C LEU A 115 17.20 6.44 2.30
N VAL A 116 17.06 5.16 2.57
CA VAL A 116 17.84 4.10 1.94
C VAL A 116 16.92 3.24 1.10
N VAL A 117 17.35 2.95 -0.13
CA VAL A 117 16.60 2.16 -1.11
C VAL A 117 17.41 0.93 -1.51
N ASN A 118 16.72 -0.19 -1.83
CA ASN A 118 17.27 -1.48 -2.24
C ASN A 118 17.81 -1.51 -3.68
N ARG A 119 18.32 -0.40 -4.19
CA ARG A 119 18.96 -0.29 -5.51
C ARG A 119 20.27 0.44 -5.37
N GLY A 120 21.29 -0.05 -6.06
CA GLY A 120 22.64 0.48 -5.96
C GLY A 120 23.40 0.57 -7.28
N GLY A 121 24.71 0.66 -7.18
CA GLY A 121 25.61 0.74 -8.34
C GLY A 121 25.50 -0.46 -9.28
N SER A 122 25.22 -1.65 -8.76
CA SER A 122 24.98 -2.86 -9.57
C SER A 122 23.76 -2.71 -10.52
N ASP A 123 22.79 -1.89 -10.15
CA ASP A 123 21.59 -1.60 -10.95
C ASP A 123 21.81 -0.39 -11.88
N GLY A 124 22.99 0.22 -11.84
CA GLY A 124 23.35 1.41 -12.60
C GLY A 124 22.98 2.73 -11.93
N VAL A 125 22.63 2.70 -10.62
CA VAL A 125 22.38 3.91 -9.85
C VAL A 125 23.69 4.65 -9.59
N HIS A 126 23.69 5.97 -9.76
CA HIS A 126 24.86 6.80 -9.56
C HIS A 126 24.54 8.01 -8.68
N LYS A 127 25.59 8.62 -8.10
CA LYS A 127 25.46 9.86 -7.33
C LYS A 127 24.80 10.97 -8.14
N ALA A 128 24.03 11.81 -7.48
CA ALA A 128 23.26 12.92 -8.05
C ALA A 128 22.06 12.51 -8.93
N GLN A 129 21.75 11.23 -9.02
CA GLN A 129 20.62 10.75 -9.81
C GLN A 129 19.29 11.17 -9.18
N PRO A 130 18.34 11.72 -9.97
CA PRO A 130 17.02 12.08 -9.47
C PRO A 130 16.21 10.89 -9.01
N VAL A 131 15.46 11.11 -7.93
CA VAL A 131 14.51 10.15 -7.38
C VAL A 131 13.16 10.82 -7.25
N VAL A 132 12.13 10.18 -7.79
CA VAL A 132 10.77 10.71 -7.84
C VAL A 132 9.77 9.67 -7.32
N THR A 133 8.56 10.14 -7.00
CA THR A 133 7.38 9.31 -6.74
C THR A 133 6.27 9.65 -7.73
N GLY A 134 5.11 9.01 -7.62
CA GLY A 134 3.93 9.36 -8.43
C GLY A 134 3.42 10.78 -8.23
N ALA A 135 3.72 11.39 -7.09
CA ALA A 135 3.31 12.75 -6.76
C ALA A 135 4.32 13.81 -7.21
N GLY A 136 5.61 13.45 -7.40
CA GLY A 136 6.64 14.40 -7.81
C GLY A 136 8.04 14.04 -7.33
N VAL A 137 8.93 15.05 -7.31
CA VAL A 137 10.32 14.89 -6.88
C VAL A 137 10.38 14.58 -5.39
N LEU A 138 11.08 13.49 -5.06
CA LEU A 138 11.35 13.07 -3.68
C LEU A 138 12.71 13.56 -3.21
N GLY A 139 13.73 13.41 -4.05
CA GLY A 139 15.10 13.72 -3.70
C GLY A 139 16.11 13.38 -4.78
N GLN A 140 17.34 13.18 -4.35
CA GLN A 140 18.50 12.90 -5.19
C GLN A 140 19.42 11.90 -4.51
N VAL A 141 20.06 11.02 -5.26
CA VAL A 141 21.04 10.08 -4.71
C VAL A 141 22.25 10.85 -4.15
N PHE A 142 22.42 10.74 -2.84
CA PHE A 142 23.55 11.33 -2.11
C PHE A 142 24.78 10.43 -2.17
N ARG A 143 24.58 9.12 -1.91
CA ARG A 143 25.63 8.11 -1.89
C ARG A 143 25.11 6.81 -2.47
N THR A 144 25.96 6.09 -3.21
CA THR A 144 25.62 4.80 -3.82
C THR A 144 26.56 3.74 -3.25
N GLY A 145 25.96 2.68 -2.71
CA GLY A 145 26.63 1.40 -2.40
C GLY A 145 26.42 0.39 -3.55
N PRO A 146 26.96 -0.83 -3.43
CA PRO A 146 26.77 -1.85 -4.45
C PRO A 146 25.31 -2.23 -4.69
N PHE A 147 24.53 -2.46 -3.61
CA PHE A 147 23.15 -2.96 -3.65
C PHE A 147 22.11 -2.02 -3.05
N SER A 148 22.52 -0.89 -2.52
CA SER A 148 21.64 0.11 -1.94
C SER A 148 22.14 1.52 -2.22
N SER A 149 21.25 2.50 -2.12
CA SER A 149 21.59 3.91 -2.26
C SER A 149 20.95 4.73 -1.15
N GLU A 150 21.69 5.71 -0.68
CA GLU A 150 21.23 6.74 0.24
C GLU A 150 20.75 7.96 -0.56
N ILE A 151 19.54 8.41 -0.30
CA ILE A 151 18.88 9.50 -1.01
C ILE A 151 18.71 10.66 -0.04
N ILE A 152 19.12 11.85 -0.42
CA ILE A 152 18.83 13.09 0.28
C ILE A 152 17.49 13.62 -0.23
N LEU A 153 16.59 13.93 0.69
CA LEU A 153 15.26 14.44 0.37
C LEU A 153 15.32 15.92 -0.02
N ILE A 154 14.36 16.39 -0.82
CA ILE A 154 14.25 17.82 -1.16
C ILE A 154 13.98 18.71 0.06
N THR A 155 13.49 18.13 1.15
CA THR A 155 13.22 18.81 2.42
C THR A 155 14.42 18.92 3.36
N ASP A 156 15.53 18.21 3.06
CA ASP A 156 16.77 18.30 3.81
C ASP A 156 17.37 19.70 3.71
N ALA A 157 17.86 20.24 4.83
CA ALA A 157 18.42 21.61 4.87
C ALA A 157 19.64 21.82 3.97
N GLU A 158 20.33 20.75 3.60
CA GLU A 158 21.48 20.79 2.68
C GLU A 158 21.06 20.70 1.20
N HIS A 159 19.76 20.48 0.91
CA HIS A 159 19.28 20.30 -0.46
C HIS A 159 18.74 21.57 -1.07
N ALA A 160 19.18 21.87 -2.29
CA ALA A 160 18.74 22.99 -3.12
C ALA A 160 18.28 22.48 -4.48
N LEU A 161 17.06 22.82 -4.88
CA LEU A 161 16.45 22.37 -6.12
C LEU A 161 16.05 23.57 -7.00
N PRO A 162 16.58 23.71 -8.23
CA PRO A 162 16.11 24.68 -9.17
C PRO A 162 14.69 24.39 -9.65
N VAL A 163 13.76 25.29 -9.38
CA VAL A 163 12.34 25.15 -9.70
C VAL A 163 11.82 26.28 -10.56
N GLN A 164 10.67 26.06 -11.16
CA GLN A 164 9.92 27.06 -11.93
C GLN A 164 8.45 27.01 -11.50
N VAL A 165 7.83 28.17 -11.35
CA VAL A 165 6.38 28.29 -11.17
C VAL A 165 5.70 27.90 -12.48
N LEU A 166 4.87 26.89 -12.47
CA LEU A 166 4.22 26.35 -13.68
C LEU A 166 3.36 27.42 -14.38
N ARG A 167 2.63 28.24 -13.61
CA ARG A 167 1.71 29.27 -14.14
C ARG A 167 2.44 30.48 -14.76
N SER A 168 3.39 31.06 -14.04
CA SER A 168 4.03 32.32 -14.41
C SER A 168 5.39 32.18 -15.09
N GLY A 169 5.97 30.96 -15.08
CA GLY A 169 7.29 30.71 -15.62
C GLY A 169 8.44 31.27 -14.76
N VAL A 170 8.17 31.85 -13.61
CA VAL A 170 9.19 32.41 -12.70
C VAL A 170 10.10 31.29 -12.21
N ARG A 171 11.41 31.47 -12.42
CA ARG A 171 12.45 30.53 -11.98
C ARG A 171 13.06 30.98 -10.67
N THR A 172 13.27 30.03 -9.77
CA THR A 172 13.87 30.22 -8.45
C THR A 172 14.53 28.96 -7.94
N ILE A 173 15.02 28.98 -6.71
CA ILE A 173 15.59 27.83 -6.04
C ILE A 173 14.69 27.51 -4.83
N ALA A 174 14.24 26.28 -4.71
CA ALA A 174 13.61 25.76 -3.50
C ALA A 174 14.70 25.18 -2.60
N LEU A 175 14.70 25.59 -1.33
CA LEU A 175 15.60 25.10 -0.30
C LEU A 175 14.82 24.24 0.70
N GLY A 176 15.40 23.12 1.10
CA GLY A 176 14.88 22.34 2.21
C GLY A 176 15.03 23.08 3.53
N THR A 177 14.10 22.86 4.43
CA THR A 177 14.06 23.54 5.76
C THR A 177 14.44 22.62 6.90
N GLY A 178 14.76 21.34 6.63
CA GLY A 178 14.90 20.31 7.66
C GLY A 178 13.56 19.82 8.23
N ARG A 179 12.43 20.30 7.70
CA ARG A 179 11.07 19.84 8.05
C ARG A 179 10.44 19.14 6.86
N ALA A 180 9.90 17.95 7.08
CA ALA A 180 9.33 17.10 6.01
C ALA A 180 8.23 17.77 5.18
N THR A 181 7.57 18.79 5.72
CA THR A 181 6.40 19.43 5.11
C THR A 181 6.67 20.87 4.62
N SER A 182 7.93 21.32 4.56
CA SER A 182 8.21 22.72 4.22
C SER A 182 9.45 22.87 3.36
N LEU A 183 9.29 23.67 2.30
CA LEU A 183 10.37 24.22 1.47
C LEU A 183 10.30 25.74 1.51
N ASP A 184 11.44 26.41 1.48
CA ASP A 184 11.54 27.86 1.38
C ASP A 184 12.05 28.28 -0.01
N LEU A 185 11.51 29.38 -0.54
CA LEU A 185 11.95 30.00 -1.80
C LEU A 185 12.49 31.44 -1.51
N PRO A 186 13.72 31.54 -1.03
CA PRO A 186 14.25 32.83 -0.55
C PRO A 186 14.68 33.81 -1.65
N TYR A 187 14.77 33.36 -2.89
CA TYR A 187 15.36 34.13 -3.99
C TYR A 187 14.31 34.65 -5.00
N VAL A 188 13.14 35.06 -4.52
CA VAL A 188 12.07 35.59 -5.38
C VAL A 188 11.93 37.10 -5.15
N PRO A 189 12.23 37.97 -6.16
CA PRO A 189 11.96 39.40 -6.07
C PRO A 189 10.48 39.68 -5.83
N GLN A 190 10.18 40.78 -5.14
CA GLN A 190 8.80 41.11 -4.76
C GLN A 190 7.86 41.40 -5.94
N ASN A 191 8.41 41.87 -7.07
CA ASN A 191 7.67 42.16 -8.28
C ASN A 191 7.32 40.92 -9.13
N TYR A 192 7.79 39.72 -8.73
CA TYR A 192 7.50 38.51 -9.47
C TYR A 192 6.12 37.97 -9.12
N ASP A 193 5.42 37.44 -10.13
CA ASP A 193 4.09 36.86 -9.97
C ASP A 193 4.16 35.44 -9.46
N VAL A 194 4.13 35.32 -8.14
CA VAL A 194 3.99 34.05 -7.42
C VAL A 194 2.81 34.17 -6.46
N GLN A 195 1.90 33.21 -6.49
CA GLN A 195 0.66 33.21 -5.70
C GLN A 195 0.54 31.92 -4.88
N VAL A 196 -0.24 32.01 -3.80
CA VAL A 196 -0.62 30.81 -3.02
C VAL A 196 -1.44 29.89 -3.92
N GLY A 197 -1.12 28.58 -3.87
CA GLY A 197 -1.70 27.55 -4.73
C GLY A 197 -0.89 27.23 -5.99
N ASP A 198 0.08 28.08 -6.38
CA ASP A 198 0.94 27.81 -7.53
C ASP A 198 1.70 26.48 -7.34
N VAL A 199 1.80 25.73 -8.44
CA VAL A 199 2.58 24.49 -8.51
C VAL A 199 3.98 24.82 -8.99
N LEU A 200 4.97 24.32 -8.25
CA LEU A 200 6.38 24.36 -8.61
C LEU A 200 6.76 23.07 -9.34
N VAL A 201 7.47 23.22 -10.44
CA VAL A 201 8.04 22.12 -11.21
C VAL A 201 9.55 22.29 -11.35
N THR A 202 10.27 21.22 -11.63
CA THR A 202 11.72 21.30 -11.92
C THR A 202 11.98 22.19 -13.13
N SER A 203 12.96 23.08 -13.03
CA SER A 203 13.28 24.01 -14.10
C SER A 203 14.20 23.48 -15.20
N GLY A 204 14.74 22.25 -15.03
CA GLY A 204 15.75 21.67 -15.93
C GLY A 204 17.14 22.29 -15.81
N LEU A 205 17.32 23.32 -14.99
CA LEU A 205 18.62 23.93 -14.74
C LEU A 205 19.52 22.98 -13.95
N GLY A 206 20.83 23.02 -14.24
CA GLY A 206 21.79 22.09 -13.60
C GLY A 206 21.80 20.68 -14.18
N ARG A 207 20.90 20.36 -15.11
CA ARG A 207 20.84 19.08 -15.85
C ARG A 207 20.69 17.81 -15.00
N ILE A 208 20.45 17.95 -13.71
CA ILE A 208 20.21 16.83 -12.80
C ILE A 208 18.76 16.35 -12.95
N PHE A 209 17.82 17.27 -12.79
CA PHE A 209 16.41 16.99 -12.91
C PHE A 209 15.89 17.33 -14.30
N PRO A 210 15.10 16.45 -14.96
CA PRO A 210 14.42 16.81 -16.19
C PRO A 210 13.43 17.93 -15.94
N PHE A 211 13.15 18.74 -16.97
CA PHE A 211 12.17 19.81 -16.89
C PHE A 211 10.75 19.29 -16.68
N GLY A 212 9.96 19.97 -15.85
CA GLY A 212 8.51 19.78 -15.76
C GLY A 212 8.05 18.73 -14.74
N VAL A 213 8.96 18.15 -13.96
CA VAL A 213 8.53 17.21 -12.87
C VAL A 213 7.95 18.01 -11.71
N PRO A 214 6.74 17.68 -11.20
CA PRO A 214 6.14 18.34 -10.04
C PRO A 214 7.04 18.26 -8.80
N VAL A 215 7.10 19.35 -8.01
CA VAL A 215 7.96 19.46 -6.82
C VAL A 215 7.13 19.77 -5.57
N ALA A 216 6.46 20.92 -5.59
CA ALA A 216 5.79 21.45 -4.41
C ALA A 216 4.62 22.37 -4.80
N ARG A 217 3.80 22.68 -3.81
CA ARG A 217 2.74 23.70 -3.92
C ARG A 217 3.01 24.85 -2.99
N VAL A 218 2.92 26.09 -3.51
CA VAL A 218 3.07 27.31 -2.71
C VAL A 218 1.92 27.42 -1.72
N THR A 219 2.23 27.58 -0.44
CA THR A 219 1.24 27.68 0.65
C THR A 219 1.22 29.07 1.28
N LYS A 220 2.34 29.79 1.25
CA LYS A 220 2.42 31.12 1.84
C LYS A 220 3.30 32.03 1.02
N VAL A 221 2.84 33.27 0.81
CA VAL A 221 3.59 34.33 0.17
C VAL A 221 3.52 35.58 1.04
N THR A 222 4.64 36.00 1.60
CA THR A 222 4.74 37.19 2.44
C THR A 222 5.58 38.22 1.72
N ARG A 223 4.97 39.38 1.40
CA ARG A 223 5.62 40.52 0.79
C ARG A 223 5.77 41.63 1.82
N ASP A 224 7.00 42.03 2.10
CA ASP A 224 7.35 43.11 3.03
C ASP A 224 8.02 44.22 2.24
N PRO A 225 7.41 45.43 2.09
CA PRO A 225 7.99 46.50 1.31
C PRO A 225 9.41 46.93 1.74
N THR A 226 9.79 46.58 2.97
CA THR A 226 11.13 46.90 3.51
C THR A 226 12.23 45.93 3.04
N ARG A 227 11.85 44.81 2.42
CA ARG A 227 12.78 43.77 1.95
C ARG A 227 12.77 43.66 0.43
N PRO A 228 13.91 43.42 -0.21
CA PRO A 228 13.98 43.30 -1.68
C PRO A 228 13.37 41.98 -2.18
N LEU A 229 13.28 40.94 -1.34
CA LEU A 229 12.85 39.60 -1.69
C LEU A 229 11.60 39.23 -0.90
N ALA A 230 10.66 38.50 -1.52
CA ALA A 230 9.50 37.93 -0.90
C ALA A 230 9.88 36.65 -0.11
N GLN A 231 9.20 36.42 1.00
CA GLN A 231 9.30 35.15 1.72
C GLN A 231 8.18 34.21 1.26
N ILE A 232 8.58 33.12 0.62
CA ILE A 232 7.64 32.17 0.03
C ILE A 232 7.89 30.79 0.64
N GLN A 233 6.83 30.14 1.07
CA GLN A 233 6.86 28.78 1.57
C GLN A 233 6.01 27.88 0.69
N ALA A 234 6.46 26.64 0.51
CA ALA A 234 5.79 25.62 -0.25
C ALA A 234 5.81 24.29 0.50
N VAL A 235 4.83 23.42 0.21
CA VAL A 235 4.72 22.06 0.73
C VAL A 235 5.09 21.09 -0.38
N PRO A 236 6.01 20.13 -0.16
CA PRO A 236 6.33 19.08 -1.11
C PRO A 236 5.08 18.32 -1.55
N LEU A 237 5.02 17.89 -2.81
CA LEU A 237 3.94 17.03 -3.32
C LEU A 237 4.22 15.56 -3.01
N ALA A 238 5.49 15.15 -3.05
CA ALA A 238 5.92 13.81 -2.65
C ALA A 238 5.95 13.67 -1.12
N ASN A 239 5.47 12.55 -0.60
CA ASN A 239 5.45 12.26 0.83
C ASN A 239 6.14 10.93 1.12
N VAL A 240 7.27 11.00 1.84
CA VAL A 240 8.10 9.86 2.21
C VAL A 240 7.37 8.87 3.13
N GLU A 241 6.42 9.34 3.94
CA GLU A 241 5.71 8.49 4.91
C GLU A 241 4.71 7.55 4.24
N SER A 242 4.19 7.93 3.06
CA SER A 242 3.19 7.14 2.33
C SER A 242 3.79 6.29 1.20
N ASP A 243 4.93 6.71 0.65
CA ASP A 243 5.48 6.13 -0.57
C ASP A 243 6.54 5.07 -0.24
N ARG A 244 6.18 3.80 -0.38
CA ARG A 244 7.11 2.66 -0.21
C ARG A 244 8.02 2.45 -1.40
N GLU A 245 7.58 2.89 -2.58
CA GLU A 245 8.27 2.70 -3.85
C GLU A 245 8.72 4.04 -4.40
N VAL A 246 9.95 4.08 -4.88
CA VAL A 246 10.55 5.25 -5.51
C VAL A 246 11.06 4.89 -6.88
N LEU A 247 11.19 5.90 -7.74
CA LEU A 247 11.61 5.74 -9.11
C LEU A 247 12.91 6.51 -9.35
N PHE A 248 13.97 5.81 -9.65
CA PHE A 248 15.20 6.40 -10.20
C PHE A 248 14.98 6.72 -11.67
N ILE A 249 15.32 7.93 -12.10
CA ILE A 249 15.12 8.35 -13.48
C ILE A 249 16.45 8.73 -14.14
N TRP A 250 16.59 8.37 -15.41
CA TRP A 250 17.67 8.81 -16.29
C TRP A 250 17.06 9.76 -17.31
N SER A 251 17.53 11.00 -17.36
CA SER A 251 17.10 11.95 -18.38
C SER A 251 18.18 12.17 -19.42
N ARG A 252 17.80 12.39 -20.64
CA ARG A 252 18.71 12.71 -21.77
C ARG A 252 19.57 13.93 -21.49
N THR A 253 19.08 14.84 -20.65
CA THR A 253 19.76 16.08 -20.26
C THR A 253 20.68 15.94 -19.05
N GLY A 254 20.61 14.82 -18.34
CA GLY A 254 21.27 14.58 -17.04
C GLY A 254 22.41 13.58 -17.06
N HIS A 255 23.02 13.29 -18.23
CA HIS A 255 24.25 12.52 -18.18
C HIS A 255 25.33 13.37 -17.50
N PRO A 256 25.98 12.91 -16.41
CA PRO A 256 27.08 13.66 -15.82
C PRO A 256 28.10 13.90 -16.94
N ALA A 257 28.47 15.14 -17.13
CA ALA A 257 29.58 15.45 -18.02
C ALA A 257 30.74 14.57 -17.59
N SER A 258 31.23 13.73 -18.50
CA SER A 258 32.42 12.92 -18.25
C SER A 258 33.49 13.88 -17.71
N PRO A 259 34.31 13.49 -16.71
CA PRO A 259 35.37 14.40 -16.20
C PRO A 259 36.30 14.92 -17.28
N ALA A 260 36.36 14.28 -18.47
CA ALA A 260 37.04 14.79 -19.66
C ALA A 260 36.44 16.08 -20.21
N THR A 261 35.11 16.26 -20.19
CA THR A 261 34.44 17.48 -20.73
C THR A 261 34.60 18.69 -19.80
N ALA A 262 34.74 18.45 -18.49
CA ALA A 262 34.99 19.52 -17.52
C ALA A 262 36.43 20.10 -17.65
N ALA A 263 37.39 19.28 -18.05
CA ALA A 263 38.76 19.70 -18.30
C ALA A 263 38.91 20.48 -19.65
N GLU A 264 38.11 20.15 -20.65
CA GLU A 264 38.12 20.77 -21.96
C GLU A 264 37.51 22.17 -21.94
N LEU A 265 36.51 22.41 -21.10
CA LEU A 265 35.89 23.75 -20.90
C LEU A 265 36.75 24.70 -20.04
N ALA A 266 37.71 24.13 -19.26
CA ALA A 266 38.63 24.96 -18.44
C ALA A 266 39.82 25.50 -19.20
N VAL A 267 40.09 25.07 -20.45
CA VAL A 267 41.27 25.46 -21.25
C VAL A 267 40.99 26.67 -22.16
N GLU A 268 39.73 27.05 -22.34
CA GLU A 268 39.38 28.16 -23.29
C GLU A 268 39.06 29.48 -22.56
N VAL A 269 40.00 29.96 -21.74
CA VAL A 269 40.04 31.38 -21.33
C VAL A 269 41.00 32.09 -22.24
N PRO A 270 40.54 32.94 -23.18
CA PRO A 270 41.45 33.72 -24.01
C PRO A 270 42.21 34.71 -23.13
N LYS A 271 43.54 34.65 -23.14
CA LYS A 271 44.39 35.71 -22.65
C LYS A 271 44.09 36.97 -23.47
N GLN A 272 43.50 37.98 -22.86
CA GLN A 272 43.46 39.32 -23.43
C GLN A 272 44.84 39.98 -23.31
N PRO A 273 45.22 40.78 -24.31
CA PRO A 273 46.51 41.45 -24.39
C PRO A 273 46.67 42.57 -23.35
#